data_06c805627313ffe44c6d4b9cb0797919
#
_entry.id   06c805627313ffe44c6d4b9cb0797919
#
_cell.length_a   1.000
_cell.length_b   1.000
_cell.length_c   1.000
_cell.angle_alpha   90.00
_cell.angle_beta   90.00
_cell.angle_gamma   90.00
#
_symmetry.space_group_name_H-M   'P 1'
#
loop_
_entity.id
_entity.type
_entity.pdbx_description
1 polymer ?
#
loop_
_entity_poly.entity_id
_entity_poly.type
_entity_poly.pdbx_seq_one_letter_code
_entity_poly.pdbx_strand_id
1 'polypeptide(L)'
;RRSAGIRGEGQSQLVRWRGLCRSIDAGHGDAAMVTVSSWGRLDRRPHVVYDLSDRPRIAQQLGQTTPGIAFGMGRSYGDACLNPDGALWRMSGLDRFLSFDESTGRVYCEAGVLLQDIQQLAVPRGWMLPVTPGTQIVTVGGAIANEVHGKNHHILGTFGHHVVRLVLQRTDGERIECSPQANEDWFAATIGGLGLTGVILAAELQLRRVAGPWLVTETQAYRTLDEFFVLADGAEHDWEYTVAWIDCLSKEGKGLFMRGNHIDGGVRPDPAVRARKMPFTPPISLVNRLSLRPFNWAYFNLKKNAGREVVHYAPFFYPLDNLLEWNRMYGPAGFYQYQSVVPRSVGRDAIGAMLREISRSGEGSFLAVLKTFGSQPSVGMLGFPQPGVTLALDFQNKGPATHRLFSRLDSIVAEAGGRIYPAKDARMPRALFEAGYPALTKFLSYRDPGVSSALSRRLMGN
;
A
#
# COMPACT_ATOMS: atom_id res chain seq x y z
N ARG A 1 12.27 -40.96 4.41
CA ARG A 1 13.58 -40.44 3.91
C ARG A 1 13.63 -38.96 4.24
N ARG A 2 14.73 -38.55 4.87
CA ARG A 2 14.95 -37.27 5.57
C ARG A 2 14.83 -36.05 4.62
N SER A 3 14.03 -35.06 5.01
CA SER A 3 14.02 -33.72 4.40
C SER A 3 15.25 -32.94 4.87
N ALA A 4 16.16 -32.64 3.96
CA ALA A 4 17.28 -31.75 4.21
C ALA A 4 16.78 -30.28 4.21
N GLY A 5 16.96 -29.60 5.35
CA GLY A 5 16.63 -28.18 5.48
C GLY A 5 17.63 -27.31 4.73
N ILE A 6 17.14 -26.51 3.81
CA ILE A 6 17.91 -25.44 3.19
C ILE A 6 17.87 -24.24 4.14
N ARG A 7 18.95 -24.06 4.89
CA ARG A 7 19.24 -22.81 5.62
C ARG A 7 20.23 -22.01 4.80
N GLY A 8 19.74 -20.97 4.12
CA GLY A 8 20.59 -20.04 3.36
C GLY A 8 20.65 -18.67 4.04
N GLU A 9 21.68 -17.91 3.78
CA GLU A 9 22.04 -16.61 4.36
C GLU A 9 20.98 -15.48 4.27
N GLY A 10 19.86 -15.68 3.56
CA GLY A 10 18.70 -14.80 3.56
C GLY A 10 17.98 -14.66 4.92
N GLN A 11 18.18 -15.60 5.83
CA GLN A 11 17.54 -15.58 7.16
C GLN A 11 18.06 -14.47 8.08
N SER A 12 19.26 -13.94 7.88
CA SER A 12 19.83 -12.91 8.76
C SER A 12 19.16 -11.54 8.62
N GLN A 13 18.61 -11.22 7.45
CA GLN A 13 17.88 -9.96 7.23
C GLN A 13 16.40 -10.06 7.69
N LEU A 14 15.75 -11.20 7.46
CA LEU A 14 14.42 -11.51 7.98
C LEU A 14 14.37 -11.43 9.52
N VAL A 15 15.38 -11.96 10.19
CA VAL A 15 15.52 -11.90 11.65
C VAL A 15 15.68 -10.46 12.15
N ARG A 16 16.36 -9.56 11.41
CA ARG A 16 16.50 -8.14 11.78
C ARG A 16 15.20 -7.34 11.63
N TRP A 17 14.37 -7.62 10.62
CA TRP A 17 13.07 -6.95 10.45
C TRP A 17 12.02 -7.46 11.44
N ARG A 18 12.00 -8.75 11.69
CA ARG A 18 11.18 -9.38 12.75
C ARG A 18 11.61 -8.88 14.14
N GLY A 19 12.87 -8.54 14.34
CA GLY A 19 13.41 -8.00 15.58
C GLY A 19 12.93 -6.57 15.91
N LEU A 20 12.67 -5.71 14.92
CA LEU A 20 12.12 -4.37 15.18
C LEU A 20 10.64 -4.40 15.65
N CYS A 21 9.88 -5.44 15.27
CA CYS A 21 8.56 -5.72 15.83
C CYS A 21 8.61 -6.65 17.05
N ARG A 22 9.75 -7.32 17.31
CA ARG A 22 9.95 -8.28 18.40
C ARG A 22 10.57 -7.70 19.67
N SER A 23 10.82 -6.40 19.76
CA SER A 23 11.41 -5.80 20.98
C SER A 23 10.40 -5.70 22.14
N ILE A 24 9.41 -6.58 22.17
CA ILE A 24 8.49 -6.75 23.29
C ILE A 24 8.43 -8.26 23.54
N ASP A 25 9.33 -8.75 24.39
CA ASP A 25 9.18 -10.04 25.06
C ASP A 25 8.02 -9.95 26.05
N ALA A 26 6.80 -10.02 25.55
CA ALA A 26 5.63 -10.33 26.36
C ALA A 26 5.47 -11.85 26.30
N GLY A 27 5.48 -12.50 27.46
CA GLY A 27 5.21 -13.93 27.60
C GLY A 27 3.89 -14.30 26.94
N HIS A 28 3.74 -15.56 26.57
CA HIS A 28 2.56 -16.10 25.91
C HIS A 28 1.27 -15.75 26.67
N GLY A 29 0.48 -14.83 26.10
CA GLY A 29 -0.87 -14.50 26.58
C GLY A 29 -1.07 -13.13 27.21
N ASP A 30 -0.02 -12.35 27.46
CA ASP A 30 -0.14 -11.06 28.14
C ASP A 30 -0.32 -9.89 27.17
N ALA A 31 -1.36 -9.08 27.45
CA ALA A 31 -1.59 -7.82 26.76
C ALA A 31 -0.50 -6.82 27.12
N ALA A 32 0.19 -6.26 26.13
CA ALA A 32 1.18 -5.22 26.35
C ALA A 32 0.63 -3.85 25.94
N MET A 33 0.72 -2.86 26.84
CA MET A 33 0.45 -1.47 26.49
C MET A 33 1.66 -0.90 25.75
N VAL A 34 1.50 -0.58 24.46
CA VAL A 34 2.60 -0.17 23.59
C VAL A 34 2.23 1.04 22.77
N THR A 35 3.17 1.97 22.62
CA THR A 35 3.03 3.07 21.67
C THR A 35 3.23 2.55 20.25
N VAL A 36 2.15 2.49 19.48
CA VAL A 36 2.16 2.08 18.08
C VAL A 36 1.85 3.28 17.19
N SER A 37 2.51 3.39 16.07
CA SER A 37 2.19 4.40 15.06
C SER A 37 2.06 3.78 13.67
N SER A 38 1.26 4.42 12.82
CA SER A 38 1.22 4.15 11.38
C SER A 38 2.50 4.68 10.69
N TRP A 39 2.62 4.43 9.38
CA TRP A 39 3.79 4.84 8.63
C TRP A 39 4.00 6.35 8.59
N GLY A 40 2.92 7.14 8.60
CA GLY A 40 2.95 8.61 8.64
C GLY A 40 3.42 9.19 9.97
N ARG A 41 3.44 8.41 11.05
CA ARG A 41 3.88 8.81 12.39
C ARG A 41 3.10 10.00 12.97
N LEU A 42 1.83 10.13 12.60
CA LEU A 42 0.95 11.22 13.00
C LEU A 42 0.35 11.03 14.39
N ASP A 43 0.12 9.78 14.78
CA ASP A 43 -0.43 9.38 16.07
C ASP A 43 0.55 8.44 16.79
N ARG A 44 0.74 8.63 18.09
CA ARG A 44 1.64 7.87 18.96
C ARG A 44 0.97 7.48 20.27
N ARG A 45 -0.34 7.41 20.26
CA ARG A 45 -1.08 6.99 21.46
C ARG A 45 -0.82 5.52 21.76
N PRO A 46 -0.95 5.12 23.04
CA PRO A 46 -0.80 3.73 23.44
C PRO A 46 -1.93 2.86 22.90
N HIS A 47 -1.62 1.58 22.70
CA HIS A 47 -2.54 0.53 22.30
C HIS A 47 -2.31 -0.70 23.14
N VAL A 48 -3.35 -1.49 23.38
CA VAL A 48 -3.23 -2.82 23.97
C VAL A 48 -2.98 -3.81 22.83
N VAL A 49 -1.76 -4.36 22.76
CA VAL A 49 -1.35 -5.26 21.66
C VAL A 49 -1.47 -6.72 22.08
N TYR A 50 -2.18 -7.50 21.27
CA TYR A 50 -2.35 -8.94 21.41
C TYR A 50 -1.73 -9.65 20.21
N ASP A 51 -0.89 -10.65 20.47
CA ASP A 51 -0.32 -11.48 19.40
C ASP A 51 -1.30 -12.59 19.00
N LEU A 52 -1.68 -12.64 17.72
CA LEU A 52 -2.45 -13.72 17.15
C LEU A 52 -1.48 -14.80 16.64
N SER A 53 -1.08 -15.71 17.52
CA SER A 53 -0.16 -16.81 17.17
C SER A 53 -0.71 -18.19 17.57
N ASP A 54 -1.57 -18.26 18.58
CA ASP A 54 -2.24 -19.47 19.03
C ASP A 54 -3.53 -19.72 18.23
N ARG A 55 -3.39 -20.39 17.10
CA ARG A 55 -4.45 -20.59 16.09
C ARG A 55 -5.76 -21.16 16.65
N PRO A 56 -5.76 -22.18 17.52
CA PRO A 56 -6.98 -22.69 18.15
C PRO A 56 -7.74 -21.66 19.00
N ARG A 57 -7.04 -20.68 19.56
CA ARG A 57 -7.62 -19.69 20.47
C ARG A 57 -7.97 -18.35 19.82
N ILE A 58 -7.69 -18.16 18.54
CA ILE A 58 -7.91 -16.86 17.86
C ILE A 58 -9.35 -16.38 18.04
N ALA A 59 -10.36 -17.20 17.76
CA ALA A 59 -11.76 -16.82 17.87
C ALA A 59 -12.10 -16.35 19.30
N GLN A 60 -11.67 -17.11 20.31
CA GLN A 60 -11.86 -16.72 21.73
C GLN A 60 -11.13 -15.42 22.06
N GLN A 61 -9.88 -15.26 21.62
CA GLN A 61 -9.07 -14.08 21.88
C GLN A 61 -9.71 -12.83 21.24
N LEU A 62 -10.19 -12.94 20.01
CA LEU A 62 -10.88 -11.81 19.34
C LEU A 62 -12.14 -11.41 20.12
N GLY A 63 -13.01 -12.37 20.50
CA GLY A 63 -14.23 -12.06 21.25
C GLY A 63 -13.98 -11.43 22.62
N GLN A 64 -12.87 -11.76 23.27
CA GLN A 64 -12.52 -11.23 24.60
C GLN A 64 -11.80 -9.87 24.57
N THR A 65 -11.30 -9.44 23.42
CA THR A 65 -10.45 -8.23 23.28
C THR A 65 -11.04 -7.19 22.33
N THR A 66 -12.35 -7.16 22.21
CA THR A 66 -13.10 -6.15 21.43
C THR A 66 -13.27 -4.84 22.19
N PRO A 67 -13.37 -3.68 21.48
CA PRO A 67 -13.17 -3.53 20.05
C PRO A 67 -11.68 -3.49 19.67
N GLY A 68 -11.34 -4.12 18.57
CA GLY A 68 -9.96 -4.21 18.08
C GLY A 68 -9.83 -4.02 16.57
N ILE A 69 -8.60 -4.01 16.07
CA ILE A 69 -8.28 -4.02 14.63
C ILE A 69 -7.06 -4.90 14.36
N ALA A 70 -7.09 -5.65 13.25
CA ALA A 70 -5.94 -6.42 12.79
C ALA A 70 -4.78 -5.49 12.37
N PHE A 71 -3.58 -5.78 12.88
CA PHE A 71 -2.39 -4.98 12.65
C PHE A 71 -1.30 -5.82 11.98
N GLY A 72 -0.95 -5.47 10.74
CA GLY A 72 0.15 -6.09 9.99
C GLY A 72 1.48 -5.40 10.26
N MET A 73 2.05 -4.78 9.23
CA MET A 73 3.36 -4.10 9.29
C MET A 73 3.26 -2.58 9.53
N GLY A 74 2.08 -2.05 9.83
CA GLY A 74 1.87 -0.61 10.06
C GLY A 74 2.22 0.26 8.85
N ARG A 75 2.00 -0.24 7.62
CA ARG A 75 2.35 0.46 6.38
C ARG A 75 1.25 1.37 5.85
N SER A 76 0.07 1.36 6.45
CA SER A 76 -0.91 2.43 6.25
C SER A 76 -0.34 3.74 6.77
N TYR A 77 -0.57 4.84 6.03
CA TYR A 77 0.04 6.14 6.40
C TYR A 77 -0.75 6.86 7.47
N GLY A 78 -2.07 6.68 7.47
CA GLY A 78 -2.99 7.31 8.40
C GLY A 78 -3.47 6.38 9.52
N ASP A 79 -4.72 6.51 9.85
CA ASP A 79 -5.36 5.94 11.04
C ASP A 79 -6.13 4.63 10.79
N ALA A 80 -6.07 4.09 9.56
CA ALA A 80 -6.78 2.86 9.18
C ALA A 80 -6.33 1.63 9.98
N CYS A 81 -5.06 1.55 10.35
CA CYS A 81 -4.49 0.42 11.11
C CYS A 81 -4.30 0.72 12.61
N LEU A 82 -4.86 1.81 13.12
CA LEU A 82 -4.72 2.22 14.51
C LEU A 82 -6.06 2.20 15.24
N ASN A 83 -6.02 1.81 16.51
CA ASN A 83 -7.15 1.83 17.42
C ASN A 83 -6.69 2.39 18.78
N PRO A 84 -6.38 3.70 18.87
CA PRO A 84 -5.91 4.30 20.11
C PRO A 84 -6.81 3.99 21.29
N ASP A 85 -6.19 3.65 22.42
CA ASP A 85 -6.82 3.23 23.66
C ASP A 85 -7.62 1.92 23.56
N GLY A 86 -7.54 1.21 22.42
CA GLY A 86 -8.17 -0.07 22.17
C GLY A 86 -7.17 -1.17 21.78
N ALA A 87 -7.70 -2.32 21.34
CA ALA A 87 -6.92 -3.49 21.00
C ALA A 87 -6.31 -3.38 19.58
N LEU A 88 -5.07 -3.85 19.45
CA LEU A 88 -4.44 -4.20 18.18
C LEU A 88 -4.15 -5.69 18.16
N TRP A 89 -4.68 -6.40 17.18
CA TRP A 89 -4.43 -7.81 16.95
C TRP A 89 -3.26 -7.97 15.98
N ARG A 90 -2.07 -8.26 16.51
CA ARG A 90 -0.84 -8.34 15.72
C ARG A 90 -0.80 -9.65 14.93
N MET A 91 -0.74 -9.51 13.60
CA MET A 91 -0.86 -10.62 12.65
C MET A 91 0.46 -11.32 12.33
N SER A 92 1.60 -10.83 12.80
CA SER A 92 2.92 -11.36 12.44
C SER A 92 3.19 -12.79 12.91
N GLY A 93 2.36 -13.35 13.78
CA GLY A 93 2.40 -14.75 14.20
C GLY A 93 1.65 -15.70 13.26
N LEU A 94 0.84 -15.19 12.34
CA LEU A 94 0.13 -15.94 11.30
C LEU A 94 0.90 -15.83 9.97
N ASP A 95 2.07 -16.44 9.88
CA ASP A 95 3.04 -16.26 8.82
C ASP A 95 3.44 -17.54 8.06
N ARG A 96 2.56 -18.56 8.08
CA ARG A 96 2.84 -19.85 7.44
C ARG A 96 2.35 -19.89 5.99
N PHE A 97 3.17 -20.47 5.11
CA PHE A 97 2.70 -21.01 3.86
C PHE A 97 1.98 -22.33 4.15
N LEU A 98 0.75 -22.47 3.67
CA LEU A 98 -0.09 -23.64 3.85
C LEU A 98 0.04 -24.60 2.66
N SER A 99 0.09 -24.05 1.43
CA SER A 99 0.44 -24.79 0.21
C SER A 99 0.97 -23.86 -0.87
N PHE A 100 1.76 -24.42 -1.78
CA PHE A 100 2.13 -23.78 -3.04
C PHE A 100 2.13 -24.83 -4.14
N ASP A 101 1.25 -24.64 -5.13
CA ASP A 101 1.18 -25.46 -6.33
C ASP A 101 1.97 -24.78 -7.46
N GLU A 102 3.15 -25.31 -7.75
CA GLU A 102 4.03 -24.77 -8.79
C GLU A 102 3.48 -25.00 -10.21
N SER A 103 2.55 -25.94 -10.40
CA SER A 103 1.95 -26.20 -11.72
C SER A 103 0.94 -25.12 -12.10
N THR A 104 0.16 -24.66 -11.15
CA THR A 104 -0.92 -23.66 -11.36
C THR A 104 -0.54 -22.26 -10.88
N GLY A 105 0.52 -22.12 -10.08
CA GLY A 105 0.91 -20.86 -9.45
C GLY A 105 -0.03 -20.40 -8.33
N ARG A 106 -0.75 -21.35 -7.69
CA ARG A 106 -1.60 -21.05 -6.54
C ARG A 106 -0.82 -21.13 -5.24
N VAL A 107 -0.85 -20.06 -4.46
CA VAL A 107 -0.28 -20.03 -3.12
C VAL A 107 -1.38 -19.79 -2.09
N TYR A 108 -1.50 -20.72 -1.12
CA TYR A 108 -2.37 -20.59 0.03
C TYR A 108 -1.52 -20.32 1.26
N CYS A 109 -1.76 -19.21 1.93
CA CYS A 109 -0.94 -18.78 3.07
C CYS A 109 -1.77 -18.05 4.12
N GLU A 110 -1.22 -17.96 5.34
CA GLU A 110 -1.78 -17.16 6.41
C GLU A 110 -1.64 -15.67 6.11
N ALA A 111 -2.55 -14.87 6.65
CA ALA A 111 -2.68 -13.45 6.30
C ALA A 111 -1.52 -12.56 6.79
N GLY A 112 -0.70 -13.02 7.72
CA GLY A 112 0.51 -12.34 8.20
C GLY A 112 1.75 -12.57 7.33
N VAL A 113 1.70 -13.48 6.34
CA VAL A 113 2.79 -13.67 5.35
C VAL A 113 3.02 -12.36 4.63
N LEU A 114 4.29 -11.98 4.42
CA LEU A 114 4.65 -10.78 3.70
C LEU A 114 4.65 -11.00 2.18
N LEU A 115 4.32 -9.99 1.41
CA LEU A 115 4.45 -10.05 -0.05
C LEU A 115 5.90 -10.34 -0.47
N GLN A 116 6.88 -9.90 0.30
CA GLN A 116 8.29 -10.23 0.13
C GLN A 116 8.54 -11.73 0.22
N ASP A 117 7.95 -12.41 1.21
CA ASP A 117 8.14 -13.85 1.41
C ASP A 117 7.55 -14.65 0.23
N ILE A 118 6.40 -14.19 -0.30
CA ILE A 118 5.81 -14.79 -1.52
C ILE A 118 6.73 -14.61 -2.73
N GLN A 119 7.27 -13.40 -2.93
CA GLN A 119 8.19 -13.15 -4.05
C GLN A 119 9.48 -13.99 -3.95
N GLN A 120 10.04 -14.13 -2.75
CA GLN A 120 11.22 -14.97 -2.51
C GLN A 120 10.95 -16.45 -2.75
N LEU A 121 9.75 -16.93 -2.44
CA LEU A 121 9.32 -18.31 -2.71
C LEU A 121 9.08 -18.53 -4.20
N ALA A 122 8.37 -17.62 -4.85
CA ALA A 122 7.74 -17.84 -6.14
C ALA A 122 8.63 -17.43 -7.33
N VAL A 123 9.37 -16.33 -7.24
CA VAL A 123 10.15 -15.79 -8.38
C VAL A 123 11.21 -16.78 -8.89
N PRO A 124 11.98 -17.50 -8.05
CA PRO A 124 12.91 -18.52 -8.53
C PRO A 124 12.24 -19.72 -9.23
N ARG A 125 10.90 -19.83 -9.08
CA ARG A 125 10.05 -20.90 -9.67
C ARG A 125 9.25 -20.43 -10.88
N GLY A 126 9.56 -19.22 -11.38
CA GLY A 126 8.90 -18.63 -12.55
C GLY A 126 7.50 -18.09 -12.27
N TRP A 127 7.20 -17.73 -11.03
CA TRP A 127 5.94 -17.13 -10.62
C TRP A 127 6.16 -15.82 -9.88
N MET A 128 5.21 -14.89 -9.96
CA MET A 128 5.28 -13.60 -9.30
C MET A 128 3.87 -13.13 -8.88
N LEU A 129 3.79 -12.30 -7.86
CA LEU A 129 2.57 -11.58 -7.54
C LEU A 129 2.12 -10.75 -8.75
N PRO A 130 0.88 -10.91 -9.24
CA PRO A 130 0.39 -10.17 -10.41
C PRO A 130 0.35 -8.67 -10.16
N VAL A 131 -0.06 -8.27 -8.94
CA VAL A 131 -0.16 -6.88 -8.49
C VAL A 131 0.61 -6.71 -7.18
N THR A 132 1.39 -5.64 -7.09
CA THR A 132 2.17 -5.32 -5.89
C THR A 132 2.21 -3.82 -5.66
N PRO A 133 2.09 -3.34 -4.40
CA PRO A 133 2.23 -1.92 -4.07
C PRO A 133 3.69 -1.46 -4.13
N GLY A 134 3.97 -0.20 -3.79
CA GLY A 134 5.31 0.39 -3.79
C GLY A 134 6.26 -0.12 -2.69
N THR A 135 5.85 -1.08 -1.88
CA THR A 135 6.66 -1.80 -0.88
C THR A 135 6.21 -3.25 -0.79
N GLN A 136 7.14 -4.17 -0.64
CA GLN A 136 6.83 -5.59 -0.43
C GLN A 136 6.71 -5.95 1.07
N ILE A 137 7.00 -4.99 1.96
CA ILE A 137 6.93 -5.16 3.42
C ILE A 137 5.51 -4.86 3.91
N VAL A 138 4.55 -5.55 3.35
CA VAL A 138 3.14 -5.55 3.75
C VAL A 138 2.65 -6.99 3.86
N THR A 139 1.69 -7.24 4.75
CA THR A 139 1.09 -8.57 4.90
C THR A 139 0.05 -8.84 3.82
N VAL A 140 -0.19 -10.11 3.50
CA VAL A 140 -1.26 -10.54 2.59
C VAL A 140 -2.62 -10.00 3.07
N GLY A 141 -2.96 -10.15 4.35
CA GLY A 141 -4.21 -9.61 4.91
C GLY A 141 -4.32 -8.10 4.76
N GLY A 142 -3.22 -7.36 4.98
CA GLY A 142 -3.18 -5.91 4.77
C GLY A 142 -3.34 -5.51 3.31
N ALA A 143 -2.74 -6.27 2.38
CA ALA A 143 -2.88 -6.04 0.94
C ALA A 143 -4.32 -6.26 0.46
N ILE A 144 -4.99 -7.29 0.96
CA ILE A 144 -6.40 -7.60 0.70
C ILE A 144 -7.31 -6.52 1.31
N ALA A 145 -7.17 -6.25 2.60
CA ALA A 145 -8.03 -5.31 3.33
C ALA A 145 -7.97 -3.87 2.79
N ASN A 146 -6.89 -3.49 2.14
CA ASN A 146 -6.74 -2.17 1.52
C ASN A 146 -6.85 -2.20 -0.01
N GLU A 147 -7.18 -3.35 -0.60
CA GLU A 147 -7.24 -3.56 -2.05
C GLU A 147 -6.09 -2.85 -2.77
N VAL A 148 -4.86 -3.23 -2.41
CA VAL A 148 -3.68 -2.53 -2.93
C VAL A 148 -3.58 -2.64 -4.45
N HIS A 149 -3.03 -1.61 -5.07
CA HIS A 149 -2.85 -1.50 -6.52
C HIS A 149 -1.37 -1.28 -6.88
N GLY A 150 -0.99 -1.71 -8.07
CA GLY A 150 0.36 -1.64 -8.59
C GLY A 150 0.58 -0.55 -9.64
N LYS A 151 1.59 -0.79 -10.47
CA LYS A 151 1.93 0.02 -11.65
C LYS A 151 1.24 -0.49 -12.93
N ASN A 152 0.45 -1.55 -12.82
CA ASN A 152 -0.17 -2.29 -13.91
C ASN A 152 -1.69 -2.41 -13.76
N HIS A 153 -2.33 -1.46 -13.05
CA HIS A 153 -3.77 -1.48 -12.85
C HIS A 153 -4.56 -1.51 -14.16
N HIS A 154 -4.08 -0.84 -15.21
CA HIS A 154 -4.71 -0.79 -16.51
C HIS A 154 -4.79 -2.16 -17.22
N ILE A 155 -3.95 -3.13 -16.83
CA ILE A 155 -3.94 -4.50 -17.38
C ILE A 155 -4.47 -5.51 -16.36
N LEU A 156 -3.96 -5.50 -15.12
CA LEU A 156 -4.19 -6.55 -14.14
C LEU A 156 -5.09 -6.13 -12.95
N GLY A 157 -5.58 -4.89 -12.94
CA GLY A 157 -6.48 -4.40 -11.91
C GLY A 157 -5.80 -4.26 -10.54
N THR A 158 -6.51 -4.68 -9.50
CA THR A 158 -6.09 -4.61 -8.11
C THR A 158 -5.65 -5.97 -7.57
N PHE A 159 -5.09 -5.98 -6.36
CA PHE A 159 -4.73 -7.21 -5.66
C PHE A 159 -5.94 -8.13 -5.46
N GLY A 160 -7.13 -7.55 -5.25
CA GLY A 160 -8.40 -8.28 -5.07
C GLY A 160 -8.75 -9.21 -6.24
N HIS A 161 -8.43 -8.84 -7.49
CA HIS A 161 -8.67 -9.66 -8.68
C HIS A 161 -7.91 -11.00 -8.67
N HIS A 162 -6.88 -11.10 -7.88
CA HIS A 162 -5.99 -12.26 -7.80
C HIS A 162 -6.15 -13.06 -6.50
N VAL A 163 -7.15 -12.72 -5.69
CA VAL A 163 -7.55 -13.50 -4.51
C VAL A 163 -8.55 -14.55 -4.96
N VAL A 164 -8.18 -15.82 -4.82
CA VAL A 164 -9.04 -16.96 -5.19
C VAL A 164 -10.10 -17.21 -4.12
N ARG A 165 -9.69 -17.18 -2.86
CA ARG A 165 -10.55 -17.27 -1.67
C ARG A 165 -9.84 -16.73 -0.45
N LEU A 166 -10.59 -16.40 0.58
CA LEU A 166 -10.07 -16.01 1.88
C LEU A 166 -10.90 -16.60 3.02
N VAL A 167 -10.27 -16.66 4.18
CA VAL A 167 -10.90 -17.13 5.42
C VAL A 167 -10.98 -15.95 6.38
N LEU A 168 -12.19 -15.53 6.72
CA LEU A 168 -12.51 -14.45 7.62
C LEU A 168 -12.95 -15.02 8.97
N GLN A 169 -12.41 -14.48 10.07
CA GLN A 169 -12.82 -14.75 11.43
C GLN A 169 -13.47 -13.49 12.02
N ARG A 170 -14.72 -13.63 12.42
CA ARG A 170 -15.46 -12.55 13.09
C ARG A 170 -15.29 -12.60 14.60
N THR A 171 -15.54 -11.48 15.25
CA THR A 171 -15.40 -11.35 16.72
C THR A 171 -16.50 -12.05 17.49
N ASP A 172 -17.65 -12.37 16.87
CA ASP A 172 -18.74 -13.19 17.42
C ASP A 172 -18.44 -14.71 17.37
N GLY A 173 -17.30 -15.10 16.79
CA GLY A 173 -16.87 -16.48 16.66
C GLY A 173 -17.17 -17.09 15.28
N GLU A 174 -17.99 -16.44 14.45
CA GLU A 174 -18.30 -16.92 13.11
C GLU A 174 -17.03 -16.95 12.23
N ARG A 175 -16.87 -18.03 11.47
CA ARG A 175 -15.80 -18.20 10.49
C ARG A 175 -16.40 -18.37 9.11
N ILE A 176 -16.05 -17.43 8.21
CA ILE A 176 -16.60 -17.37 6.86
C ILE A 176 -15.48 -17.65 5.86
N GLU A 177 -15.65 -18.64 5.02
CA GLU A 177 -14.85 -18.80 3.81
C GLU A 177 -15.59 -18.13 2.66
N CYS A 178 -14.94 -17.21 1.96
CA CYS A 178 -15.53 -16.46 0.87
C CYS A 178 -14.60 -16.36 -0.35
N SER A 179 -15.24 -16.30 -1.51
CA SER A 179 -14.60 -16.23 -2.82
C SER A 179 -15.54 -15.51 -3.80
N PRO A 180 -15.12 -15.22 -5.03
CA PRO A 180 -16.03 -14.69 -6.05
C PRO A 180 -17.23 -15.60 -6.40
N GLN A 181 -17.19 -16.90 -6.01
CA GLN A 181 -18.24 -17.88 -6.31
C GLN A 181 -19.01 -18.35 -5.06
N ALA A 182 -18.52 -18.04 -3.86
CA ALA A 182 -19.15 -18.44 -2.61
C ALA A 182 -19.05 -17.33 -1.59
N ASN A 183 -20.18 -16.94 -0.99
CA ASN A 183 -20.25 -15.78 -0.10
C ASN A 183 -19.68 -14.51 -0.77
N GLU A 184 -20.08 -14.24 -2.02
CA GLU A 184 -19.53 -13.20 -2.89
C GLU A 184 -19.62 -11.81 -2.27
N ASP A 185 -20.72 -11.50 -1.58
CA ASP A 185 -20.89 -10.21 -0.91
C ASP A 185 -19.94 -10.04 0.27
N TRP A 186 -19.67 -11.10 1.05
CA TRP A 186 -18.64 -11.09 2.09
C TRP A 186 -17.24 -10.92 1.50
N PHE A 187 -16.99 -11.56 0.36
CA PHE A 187 -15.74 -11.40 -0.37
C PHE A 187 -15.56 -9.94 -0.81
N ALA A 188 -16.55 -9.37 -1.50
CA ALA A 188 -16.51 -7.99 -1.96
C ALA A 188 -16.47 -6.97 -0.81
N ALA A 189 -17.10 -7.24 0.34
CA ALA A 189 -17.01 -6.39 1.51
C ALA A 189 -15.64 -6.46 2.18
N THR A 190 -14.96 -7.62 2.14
CA THR A 190 -13.66 -7.82 2.81
C THR A 190 -12.50 -7.30 1.97
N ILE A 191 -12.54 -7.47 0.64
CA ILE A 191 -11.58 -6.84 -0.27
C ILE A 191 -11.75 -5.31 -0.17
N GLY A 192 -10.68 -4.60 0.20
CA GLY A 192 -10.74 -3.15 0.38
C GLY A 192 -11.57 -2.67 1.57
N GLY A 193 -12.11 -3.60 2.38
CA GLY A 193 -12.97 -3.29 3.53
C GLY A 193 -12.23 -2.77 4.76
N LEU A 194 -10.96 -2.36 4.62
CA LEU A 194 -10.14 -1.74 5.66
C LEU A 194 -9.96 -2.62 6.92
N GLY A 195 -10.21 -3.94 6.78
CA GLY A 195 -10.18 -4.89 7.87
C GLY A 195 -11.38 -4.83 8.82
N LEU A 196 -12.47 -4.15 8.42
CA LEU A 196 -13.63 -3.89 9.29
C LEU A 196 -14.70 -4.99 9.27
N THR A 197 -14.57 -5.98 8.38
CA THR A 197 -15.50 -7.14 8.29
C THR A 197 -15.14 -8.27 9.24
N GLY A 198 -13.95 -8.22 9.85
CA GLY A 198 -13.35 -9.24 10.69
C GLY A 198 -11.85 -9.37 10.42
N VAL A 199 -11.24 -10.41 10.96
CA VAL A 199 -9.81 -10.71 10.81
C VAL A 199 -9.61 -11.73 9.69
N ILE A 200 -8.89 -11.38 8.64
CA ILE A 200 -8.48 -12.33 7.59
C ILE A 200 -7.43 -13.26 8.17
N LEU A 201 -7.70 -14.56 8.24
CA LEU A 201 -6.76 -15.55 8.77
C LEU A 201 -5.83 -16.09 7.71
N ALA A 202 -6.36 -16.37 6.52
CA ALA A 202 -5.63 -16.97 5.41
C ALA A 202 -6.25 -16.54 4.07
N ALA A 203 -5.47 -16.63 3.00
CA ALA A 203 -5.94 -16.39 1.64
C ALA A 203 -5.20 -17.27 0.64
N GLU A 204 -5.90 -17.67 -0.41
CA GLU A 204 -5.35 -18.31 -1.60
C GLU A 204 -5.24 -17.27 -2.71
N LEU A 205 -4.05 -17.14 -3.27
CA LEU A 205 -3.73 -16.18 -4.30
C LEU A 205 -3.35 -16.91 -5.59
N GLN A 206 -3.81 -16.38 -6.74
CA GLN A 206 -3.34 -16.76 -8.05
C GLN A 206 -2.14 -15.92 -8.42
N LEU A 207 -0.97 -16.53 -8.54
CA LEU A 207 0.24 -15.89 -9.07
C LEU A 207 0.22 -15.90 -10.60
N ARG A 208 1.03 -15.04 -11.19
CA ARG A 208 1.23 -15.01 -12.64
C ARG A 208 2.56 -15.65 -13.04
N ARG A 209 2.59 -16.26 -14.21
CA ARG A 209 3.82 -16.78 -14.80
C ARG A 209 4.72 -15.65 -15.27
N VAL A 210 6.01 -15.74 -14.97
CA VAL A 210 7.04 -14.80 -15.45
C VAL A 210 8.26 -15.58 -15.95
N ALA A 211 8.97 -15.00 -16.93
CA ALA A 211 10.19 -15.60 -17.46
C ALA A 211 11.37 -15.52 -16.46
N GLY A 212 11.28 -14.62 -15.47
CA GLY A 212 12.31 -14.42 -14.47
C GLY A 212 12.15 -13.08 -13.74
N PRO A 213 13.15 -12.68 -12.92
CA PRO A 213 13.09 -11.48 -12.11
C PRO A 213 13.40 -10.18 -12.86
N TRP A 214 13.60 -10.24 -14.19
CA TRP A 214 14.08 -9.11 -14.95
C TRP A 214 12.98 -8.41 -15.75
N LEU A 215 13.10 -7.10 -15.83
CA LEU A 215 12.26 -6.25 -16.68
C LEU A 215 13.12 -5.43 -17.64
N VAL A 216 12.64 -5.24 -18.85
CA VAL A 216 13.06 -4.12 -19.67
C VAL A 216 12.24 -2.91 -19.26
N THR A 217 12.91 -1.82 -18.94
CA THR A 217 12.28 -0.55 -18.56
C THR A 217 12.72 0.56 -19.49
N GLU A 218 11.87 1.55 -19.65
CA GLU A 218 12.18 2.75 -20.43
C GLU A 218 11.72 3.98 -19.64
N THR A 219 12.57 4.98 -19.60
CA THR A 219 12.29 6.27 -18.96
C THR A 219 12.28 7.37 -20.00
N GLN A 220 11.16 8.09 -20.07
CA GLN A 220 10.97 9.25 -20.97
C GLN A 220 10.66 10.50 -20.16
N ALA A 221 11.39 11.57 -20.43
CA ALA A 221 11.09 12.86 -19.83
C ALA A 221 9.91 13.52 -20.53
N TYR A 222 9.03 14.16 -19.78
CA TYR A 222 7.95 14.99 -20.30
C TYR A 222 7.99 16.37 -19.61
N ARG A 223 7.48 17.39 -20.29
CA ARG A 223 7.55 18.80 -19.83
C ARG A 223 6.22 19.32 -19.34
N THR A 224 5.11 18.76 -19.82
CA THR A 224 3.75 19.20 -19.52
C THR A 224 2.86 18.01 -19.17
N LEU A 225 1.73 18.27 -18.50
CA LEU A 225 0.72 17.23 -18.26
C LEU A 225 0.16 16.65 -19.57
N ASP A 226 0.08 17.42 -20.64
CA ASP A 226 -0.38 16.94 -21.94
C ASP A 226 0.54 15.86 -22.48
N GLU A 227 1.85 16.10 -22.44
CA GLU A 227 2.85 15.10 -22.82
C GLU A 227 2.75 13.84 -21.96
N PHE A 228 2.50 13.98 -20.65
CA PHE A 228 2.26 12.81 -19.78
C PHE A 228 1.07 11.98 -20.27
N PHE A 229 -0.07 12.62 -20.60
CA PHE A 229 -1.24 11.89 -21.06
C PHE A 229 -1.01 11.21 -22.40
N VAL A 230 -0.32 11.85 -23.34
CA VAL A 230 0.08 11.22 -24.60
C VAL A 230 0.96 9.99 -24.38
N LEU A 231 1.94 10.08 -23.47
CA LEU A 231 2.81 8.94 -23.13
C LEU A 231 2.04 7.81 -22.43
N ALA A 232 1.12 8.15 -21.53
CA ALA A 232 0.32 7.16 -20.81
C ALA A 232 -0.62 6.41 -21.75
N ASP A 233 -1.33 7.13 -22.62
CA ASP A 233 -2.24 6.53 -23.62
C ASP A 233 -1.47 5.67 -24.63
N GLY A 234 -0.31 6.14 -25.12
CA GLY A 234 0.54 5.38 -26.04
C GLY A 234 1.20 4.16 -25.40
N ALA A 235 1.20 4.05 -24.07
CA ALA A 235 1.78 2.91 -23.38
C ALA A 235 0.73 1.88 -22.90
N GLU A 236 -0.56 2.19 -22.96
CA GLU A 236 -1.64 1.44 -22.32
C GLU A 236 -1.71 -0.03 -22.76
N HIS A 237 -1.46 -0.32 -24.03
CA HIS A 237 -1.58 -1.67 -24.58
C HIS A 237 -0.24 -2.42 -24.64
N ASP A 238 0.88 -1.72 -24.81
CA ASP A 238 2.18 -2.33 -25.10
C ASP A 238 3.04 -2.53 -23.85
N TRP A 239 2.71 -1.84 -22.76
CA TRP A 239 3.51 -1.85 -21.53
C TRP A 239 2.68 -2.25 -20.32
N GLU A 240 3.10 -3.33 -19.67
CA GLU A 240 2.41 -3.84 -18.50
C GLU A 240 2.49 -2.89 -17.31
N TYR A 241 3.63 -2.25 -17.12
CA TYR A 241 3.87 -1.37 -15.98
C TYR A 241 4.08 0.05 -16.45
N THR A 242 3.29 0.97 -15.89
CA THR A 242 3.43 2.41 -16.14
C THR A 242 3.36 3.19 -14.84
N VAL A 243 4.24 4.18 -14.69
CA VAL A 243 4.25 5.11 -13.56
C VAL A 243 5.02 6.36 -13.95
N ALA A 244 4.60 7.51 -13.47
CA ALA A 244 5.37 8.73 -13.62
C ALA A 244 5.80 9.29 -12.25
N TRP A 245 7.01 9.80 -12.20
CA TRP A 245 7.42 10.78 -11.21
C TRP A 245 7.14 12.17 -11.76
N ILE A 246 6.52 13.04 -10.97
CA ILE A 246 6.20 14.41 -11.36
C ILE A 246 6.88 15.41 -10.41
N ASP A 247 7.47 16.47 -10.96
CA ASP A 247 7.95 17.58 -10.17
C ASP A 247 6.75 18.42 -9.69
N CYS A 248 6.29 18.15 -8.47
CA CYS A 248 5.13 18.80 -7.87
C CYS A 248 5.30 20.32 -7.65
N LEU A 249 6.51 20.87 -7.80
CA LEU A 249 6.77 22.29 -7.75
C LEU A 249 6.84 22.93 -9.15
N SER A 250 6.75 22.13 -10.21
CA SER A 250 6.68 22.61 -11.59
C SER A 250 5.30 23.21 -11.88
N LYS A 251 5.27 24.38 -12.50
CA LYS A 251 4.01 25.02 -12.92
C LYS A 251 3.30 24.26 -14.05
N GLU A 252 4.06 23.60 -14.91
CA GLU A 252 3.59 22.89 -16.10
C GLU A 252 3.44 21.38 -15.87
N GLY A 253 3.95 20.89 -14.72
CA GLY A 253 3.84 19.47 -14.35
C GLY A 253 4.83 18.58 -15.08
N LYS A 254 6.09 19.03 -15.27
CA LYS A 254 7.15 18.19 -15.87
C LYS A 254 7.48 16.98 -15.01
N GLY A 255 7.95 15.91 -15.65
CA GLY A 255 8.30 14.71 -14.93
C GLY A 255 9.02 13.64 -15.77
N LEU A 256 9.04 12.43 -15.25
CA LEU A 256 9.65 11.27 -15.85
C LEU A 256 8.61 10.16 -15.93
N PHE A 257 8.27 9.75 -17.14
CA PHE A 257 7.38 8.61 -17.39
C PHE A 257 8.22 7.35 -17.50
N MET A 258 7.94 6.36 -16.68
CA MET A 258 8.62 5.07 -16.64
C MET A 258 7.64 3.99 -17.01
N ARG A 259 8.06 3.09 -17.89
CA ARG A 259 7.30 1.93 -18.34
C ARG A 259 8.17 0.69 -18.33
N GLY A 260 7.57 -0.50 -18.19
CA GLY A 260 8.33 -1.74 -18.11
C GLY A 260 7.52 -2.97 -18.47
N ASN A 261 8.22 -3.99 -18.98
CA ASN A 261 7.69 -5.31 -19.30
C ASN A 261 8.63 -6.38 -18.77
N HIS A 262 8.08 -7.54 -18.39
CA HIS A 262 8.91 -8.71 -18.08
C HIS A 262 9.65 -9.21 -19.32
N ILE A 263 10.88 -9.65 -19.09
CA ILE A 263 11.70 -10.30 -20.11
C ILE A 263 12.38 -11.54 -19.56
N ASP A 264 12.78 -12.43 -20.45
CA ASP A 264 13.79 -13.42 -20.14
C ASP A 264 15.15 -12.71 -20.08
N GLY A 265 15.64 -12.46 -18.87
CA GLY A 265 16.89 -11.76 -18.63
C GLY A 265 18.12 -12.64 -18.72
N GLY A 266 17.96 -13.94 -19.02
CA GLY A 266 19.04 -14.92 -18.94
C GLY A 266 19.60 -15.08 -17.52
N VAL A 267 20.77 -15.72 -17.41
CA VAL A 267 21.45 -15.88 -16.11
C VAL A 267 22.18 -14.59 -15.75
N ARG A 268 21.62 -13.84 -14.83
CA ARG A 268 22.22 -12.64 -14.25
C ARG A 268 22.25 -12.76 -12.74
N PRO A 269 23.28 -12.31 -12.06
CA PRO A 269 23.28 -12.33 -10.59
C PRO A 269 22.24 -11.36 -10.05
N ASP A 270 21.52 -11.77 -9.01
CA ASP A 270 20.63 -10.88 -8.30
C ASP A 270 21.39 -9.68 -7.73
N PRO A 271 20.83 -8.48 -7.80
CA PRO A 271 21.50 -7.31 -7.27
C PRO A 271 21.69 -7.45 -5.76
N ALA A 272 22.90 -7.17 -5.30
CA ALA A 272 23.19 -7.14 -3.86
C ALA A 272 22.33 -6.06 -3.19
N VAL A 273 21.35 -6.48 -2.39
CA VAL A 273 20.48 -5.57 -1.65
C VAL A 273 21.26 -5.01 -0.46
N ARG A 274 21.69 -3.76 -0.55
CA ARG A 274 22.26 -3.01 0.56
C ARG A 274 21.23 -2.04 1.12
N ALA A 275 20.45 -2.53 2.08
CA ALA A 275 19.51 -1.67 2.78
C ALA A 275 20.27 -0.67 3.68
N ARG A 276 19.95 0.61 3.53
CA ARG A 276 20.42 1.69 4.42
C ARG A 276 19.28 2.07 5.35
N LYS A 277 19.59 2.31 6.61
CA LYS A 277 18.61 2.72 7.62
C LYS A 277 18.78 4.20 7.93
N MET A 278 17.68 4.94 8.01
CA MET A 278 17.70 6.29 8.57
C MET A 278 18.08 6.19 10.05
N PRO A 279 19.25 6.73 10.47
CA PRO A 279 19.83 6.40 11.79
C PRO A 279 19.01 6.99 12.94
N PHE A 280 18.43 8.17 12.77
CA PHE A 280 17.64 8.88 13.78
C PHE A 280 16.52 9.68 13.13
N THR A 281 15.63 10.23 13.95
CA THR A 281 14.63 11.21 13.50
C THR A 281 15.24 12.61 13.65
N PRO A 282 15.46 13.35 12.54
CA PRO A 282 15.96 14.71 12.62
C PRO A 282 14.99 15.62 13.40
N PRO A 283 15.48 16.64 14.13
CA PRO A 283 14.61 17.56 14.87
C PRO A 283 13.72 18.42 13.95
N ILE A 284 14.16 18.62 12.70
CA ILE A 284 13.43 19.29 11.64
C ILE A 284 13.30 18.35 10.44
N SER A 285 12.24 18.53 9.64
CA SER A 285 12.07 17.76 8.41
C SER A 285 13.19 18.03 7.40
N LEU A 286 13.78 16.96 6.87
CA LEU A 286 14.69 17.04 5.72
C LEU A 286 13.93 17.29 4.41
N VAL A 287 12.61 17.10 4.39
CA VAL A 287 11.74 17.38 3.25
C VAL A 287 11.11 18.74 3.46
N ASN A 288 11.70 19.76 2.84
CA ASN A 288 11.27 21.15 2.96
C ASN A 288 11.56 21.91 1.66
N ARG A 289 11.12 23.16 1.58
CA ARG A 289 11.23 23.97 0.37
C ARG A 289 12.66 24.16 -0.14
N LEU A 290 13.64 24.19 0.77
CA LEU A 290 15.05 24.37 0.42
C LEU A 290 15.67 23.08 -0.17
N SER A 291 15.24 21.92 0.28
CA SER A 291 15.76 20.63 -0.19
C SER A 291 15.01 20.10 -1.42
N LEU A 292 13.70 20.38 -1.55
CA LEU A 292 12.87 19.86 -2.63
C LEU A 292 13.29 20.35 -4.02
N ARG A 293 13.54 21.67 -4.18
CA ARG A 293 13.91 22.23 -5.49
C ARG A 293 15.20 21.68 -6.06
N PRO A 294 16.33 21.67 -5.30
CA PRO A 294 17.56 21.08 -5.80
C PRO A 294 17.44 19.57 -6.03
N PHE A 295 16.70 18.85 -5.17
CA PHE A 295 16.46 17.43 -5.36
C PHE A 295 15.68 17.16 -6.66
N ASN A 296 14.54 17.82 -6.88
CA ASN A 296 13.72 17.65 -8.07
C ASN A 296 14.50 17.98 -9.34
N TRP A 297 15.28 19.05 -9.30
CA TRP A 297 16.15 19.43 -10.43
C TRP A 297 17.20 18.34 -10.71
N ALA A 298 17.90 17.88 -9.69
CA ALA A 298 18.92 16.86 -9.83
C ALA A 298 18.32 15.53 -10.32
N TYR A 299 17.24 15.07 -9.69
CA TYR A 299 16.57 13.81 -10.05
C TYR A 299 16.09 13.81 -11.52
N PHE A 300 15.44 14.90 -11.94
CA PHE A 300 15.00 15.05 -13.32
C PHE A 300 16.19 15.02 -14.30
N ASN A 301 17.22 15.83 -14.05
CA ASN A 301 18.35 15.94 -14.98
C ASN A 301 19.23 14.69 -15.03
N LEU A 302 19.36 13.94 -13.95
CA LEU A 302 20.09 12.68 -13.89
C LEU A 302 19.34 11.55 -14.61
N LYS A 303 18.00 11.57 -14.61
CA LYS A 303 17.18 10.46 -15.11
C LYS A 303 16.53 10.71 -16.48
N LYS A 304 16.45 11.96 -16.95
CA LYS A 304 15.75 12.31 -18.19
C LYS A 304 16.31 11.62 -19.45
N ASN A 305 17.55 11.14 -19.42
CA ASN A 305 18.23 10.46 -20.53
C ASN A 305 18.52 8.99 -20.23
N ALA A 306 17.88 8.38 -19.22
CA ALA A 306 18.13 6.99 -18.84
C ALA A 306 17.81 5.98 -19.96
N GLY A 307 16.81 6.33 -20.82
CA GLY A 307 16.47 5.50 -21.97
C GLY A 307 15.96 4.11 -21.57
N ARG A 308 16.41 3.09 -22.30
CA ARG A 308 16.00 1.69 -22.12
C ARG A 308 17.06 0.92 -21.35
N GLU A 309 16.64 0.29 -20.26
CA GLU A 309 17.50 -0.46 -19.34
C GLU A 309 16.88 -1.82 -18.99
N VAL A 310 17.72 -2.81 -18.62
CA VAL A 310 17.28 -4.07 -18.01
C VAL A 310 17.53 -3.99 -16.52
N VAL A 311 16.47 -4.09 -15.74
CA VAL A 311 16.53 -3.94 -14.30
C VAL A 311 15.89 -5.13 -13.58
N HIS A 312 16.34 -5.43 -12.38
CA HIS A 312 15.67 -6.39 -11.51
C HIS A 312 14.34 -5.82 -10.98
N TYR A 313 13.33 -6.69 -10.79
CA TYR A 313 11.98 -6.26 -10.37
C TYR A 313 11.98 -5.46 -9.04
N ALA A 314 12.85 -5.83 -8.09
CA ALA A 314 12.79 -5.25 -6.75
C ALA A 314 13.05 -3.72 -6.73
N PRO A 315 14.12 -3.14 -7.31
CA PRO A 315 14.27 -1.69 -7.34
C PRO A 315 13.21 -0.98 -8.20
N PHE A 316 12.65 -1.66 -9.20
CA PHE A 316 11.60 -1.09 -10.04
C PHE A 316 10.26 -1.01 -9.29
N PHE A 317 9.83 -2.09 -8.61
CA PHE A 317 8.57 -2.09 -7.89
C PHE A 317 8.67 -1.39 -6.53
N TYR A 318 9.78 -1.56 -5.80
CA TYR A 318 9.98 -1.18 -4.41
C TYR A 318 11.14 -0.21 -4.21
N PRO A 319 11.10 0.97 -4.84
CA PRO A 319 12.27 1.87 -4.89
C PRO A 319 12.74 2.37 -3.52
N LEU A 320 11.87 2.33 -2.51
CA LEU A 320 12.17 2.81 -1.16
C LEU A 320 12.44 1.70 -0.13
N ASP A 321 12.26 0.43 -0.49
CA ASP A 321 12.49 -0.66 0.47
C ASP A 321 13.97 -0.79 0.87
N ASN A 322 14.88 -0.24 0.06
CA ASN A 322 16.30 -0.17 0.37
C ASN A 322 16.67 0.98 1.35
N LEU A 323 15.74 1.88 1.65
CA LEU A 323 15.90 2.94 2.63
C LEU A 323 14.98 2.69 3.82
N LEU A 324 15.48 1.94 4.80
CA LEU A 324 14.73 1.56 5.98
C LEU A 324 14.40 2.79 6.84
N GLU A 325 13.14 2.84 7.31
CA GLU A 325 12.64 3.92 8.17
C GLU A 325 12.81 5.34 7.57
N TRP A 326 12.73 5.44 6.22
CA TRP A 326 12.83 6.73 5.53
C TRP A 326 11.77 7.75 6.01
N ASN A 327 10.65 7.27 6.55
CA ASN A 327 9.60 8.10 7.14
C ASN A 327 10.11 8.99 8.30
N ARG A 328 11.25 8.67 8.90
CA ARG A 328 11.92 9.54 9.89
C ARG A 328 12.42 10.85 9.32
N MET A 329 12.66 10.92 7.98
CA MET A 329 13.14 12.14 7.31
C MET A 329 12.20 13.34 7.48
N TYR A 330 10.91 13.09 7.72
CA TYR A 330 9.90 14.12 7.94
C TYR A 330 9.92 14.72 9.36
N GLY A 331 10.81 14.27 10.23
CA GLY A 331 10.97 14.78 11.59
C GLY A 331 9.93 14.25 12.58
N PRO A 332 9.86 14.83 13.79
CA PRO A 332 9.05 14.30 14.89
C PRO A 332 7.54 14.50 14.70
N ALA A 333 7.10 15.49 13.91
CA ALA A 333 5.69 15.76 13.66
C ALA A 333 5.04 14.76 12.69
N GLY A 334 5.86 13.90 12.02
CA GLY A 334 5.36 12.97 11.01
C GLY A 334 4.94 13.64 9.72
N PHE A 335 4.20 12.91 8.90
CA PHE A 335 3.78 13.38 7.59
C PHE A 335 2.48 12.71 7.14
N TYR A 336 1.79 13.36 6.24
CA TYR A 336 0.62 12.85 5.53
C TYR A 336 1.01 12.37 4.15
N GLN A 337 0.38 11.30 3.67
CA GLN A 337 0.31 11.03 2.26
C GLN A 337 -1.08 11.44 1.74
N TYR A 338 -1.12 12.30 0.73
CA TYR A 338 -2.34 12.63 0.01
C TYR A 338 -2.36 11.82 -1.27
N GLN A 339 -3.30 10.89 -1.41
CA GLN A 339 -3.51 10.13 -2.64
C GLN A 339 -4.97 10.20 -3.04
N SER A 340 -5.22 10.72 -4.22
CA SER A 340 -6.54 10.81 -4.82
C SER A 340 -6.57 10.18 -6.21
N VAL A 341 -7.77 9.83 -6.66
CA VAL A 341 -8.05 9.47 -8.05
C VAL A 341 -9.19 10.34 -8.54
N VAL A 342 -9.08 10.85 -9.76
CA VAL A 342 -10.11 11.63 -10.44
C VAL A 342 -10.43 10.99 -11.79
N PRO A 343 -11.70 11.08 -12.29
CA PRO A 343 -12.10 10.51 -13.57
C PRO A 343 -11.22 10.99 -14.73
N ARG A 344 -10.99 10.13 -15.71
CA ARG A 344 -10.12 10.41 -16.86
C ARG A 344 -10.57 11.66 -17.63
N SER A 345 -11.88 11.87 -17.80
CA SER A 345 -12.45 12.96 -18.58
C SER A 345 -12.10 14.37 -18.05
N VAL A 346 -11.91 14.48 -16.73
CA VAL A 346 -11.54 15.74 -16.05
C VAL A 346 -10.14 15.69 -15.46
N GLY A 347 -9.43 14.59 -15.64
CA GLY A 347 -8.17 14.27 -14.97
C GLY A 347 -7.09 15.31 -15.22
N ARG A 348 -6.95 15.80 -16.47
CA ARG A 348 -5.98 16.82 -16.84
C ARG A 348 -6.16 18.12 -16.05
N ASP A 349 -7.39 18.63 -16.04
CA ASP A 349 -7.70 19.92 -15.43
C ASP A 349 -7.64 19.83 -13.90
N ALA A 350 -8.16 18.75 -13.32
CA ALA A 350 -8.13 18.50 -11.89
C ALA A 350 -6.68 18.34 -11.37
N ILE A 351 -5.86 17.48 -12.01
CA ILE A 351 -4.46 17.32 -11.64
C ILE A 351 -3.70 18.65 -11.80
N GLY A 352 -3.93 19.38 -12.90
CA GLY A 352 -3.34 20.70 -13.11
C GLY A 352 -3.72 21.71 -12.01
N ALA A 353 -4.99 21.73 -11.58
CA ALA A 353 -5.44 22.56 -10.46
C ALA A 353 -4.78 22.16 -9.15
N MET A 354 -4.70 20.86 -8.84
CA MET A 354 -4.02 20.36 -7.64
C MET A 354 -2.54 20.76 -7.63
N LEU A 355 -1.81 20.59 -8.73
CA LEU A 355 -0.40 20.95 -8.82
C LEU A 355 -0.19 22.45 -8.64
N ARG A 356 -1.09 23.30 -9.17
CA ARG A 356 -1.03 24.76 -8.93
C ARG A 356 -1.18 25.09 -7.45
N GLU A 357 -2.12 24.49 -6.75
CA GLU A 357 -2.29 24.71 -5.30
C GLU A 357 -1.09 24.23 -4.49
N ILE A 358 -0.53 23.06 -4.84
CA ILE A 358 0.68 22.50 -4.21
C ILE A 358 1.87 23.43 -4.44
N SER A 359 2.11 23.84 -5.69
CA SER A 359 3.22 24.73 -6.04
C SER A 359 3.12 26.09 -5.35
N ARG A 360 1.91 26.66 -5.25
CA ARG A 360 1.65 27.93 -4.54
C ARG A 360 1.94 27.82 -3.04
N SER A 361 1.60 26.69 -2.43
CA SER A 361 1.86 26.46 -1.00
C SER A 361 3.35 26.38 -0.69
N GLY A 362 4.18 26.01 -1.69
CA GLY A 362 5.59 25.72 -1.52
C GLY A 362 5.87 24.41 -0.75
N GLU A 363 4.80 23.66 -0.45
CA GLU A 363 4.88 22.29 0.08
C GLU A 363 5.06 21.30 -1.06
N GLY A 364 5.52 20.09 -0.75
CA GLY A 364 5.68 19.08 -1.78
C GLY A 364 6.39 17.83 -1.27
N SER A 365 6.75 16.98 -2.21
CA SER A 365 7.30 15.67 -1.96
C SER A 365 8.49 15.38 -2.88
N PHE A 366 9.48 14.64 -2.37
CA PHE A 366 10.49 13.99 -3.23
C PHE A 366 9.84 12.90 -4.10
N LEU A 367 8.76 12.30 -3.59
CA LEU A 367 8.04 11.20 -4.19
C LEU A 367 6.63 11.66 -4.57
N ALA A 368 6.53 12.29 -5.71
CA ALA A 368 5.26 12.62 -6.31
C ALA A 368 5.00 11.63 -7.46
N VAL A 369 3.96 10.83 -7.33
CA VAL A 369 3.62 9.75 -8.26
C VAL A 369 2.33 10.09 -8.99
N LEU A 370 2.37 9.98 -10.31
CA LEU A 370 1.23 10.13 -11.19
C LEU A 370 1.05 8.83 -11.99
N LYS A 371 -0.18 8.30 -12.06
CA LYS A 371 -0.52 7.08 -12.81
C LYS A 371 -1.92 7.18 -13.39
N THR A 372 -2.16 6.42 -14.45
CA THR A 372 -3.50 6.14 -14.96
C THR A 372 -3.99 4.80 -14.41
N PHE A 373 -5.29 4.73 -14.09
CA PHE A 373 -5.99 3.49 -13.81
C PHE A 373 -6.85 3.12 -15.01
N GLY A 374 -6.88 1.84 -15.34
CA GLY A 374 -7.70 1.30 -16.42
C GLY A 374 -9.17 1.17 -16.04
N SER A 375 -9.94 0.60 -16.96
CA SER A 375 -11.39 0.47 -16.85
C SER A 375 -11.87 -0.66 -15.93
N GLN A 376 -10.98 -1.53 -15.44
CA GLN A 376 -11.36 -2.62 -14.56
C GLN A 376 -11.94 -2.08 -13.25
N PRO A 377 -13.18 -2.44 -12.86
CA PRO A 377 -13.78 -2.02 -11.61
C PRO A 377 -13.05 -2.65 -10.43
N SER A 378 -13.01 -1.96 -9.30
CA SER A 378 -12.54 -2.56 -8.05
C SER A 378 -13.42 -3.76 -7.67
N VAL A 379 -12.81 -4.79 -7.06
CA VAL A 379 -13.51 -5.94 -6.51
C VAL A 379 -14.23 -5.56 -5.22
N GLY A 380 -13.58 -4.70 -4.41
CA GLY A 380 -14.07 -4.30 -3.11
C GLY A 380 -15.18 -3.25 -3.16
N MET A 381 -16.16 -3.36 -2.24
CA MET A 381 -17.22 -2.36 -2.08
C MET A 381 -16.67 -0.95 -1.76
N LEU A 382 -15.54 -0.87 -1.04
CA LEU A 382 -14.83 0.36 -0.72
C LEU A 382 -13.52 0.49 -1.52
N GLY A 383 -13.46 -0.09 -2.70
CA GLY A 383 -12.28 -0.06 -3.56
C GLY A 383 -11.92 1.36 -3.98
N PHE A 384 -10.63 1.72 -3.81
CA PHE A 384 -10.14 3.05 -4.17
C PHE A 384 -9.98 3.28 -5.68
N PRO A 385 -9.43 2.34 -6.48
CA PRO A 385 -9.25 2.58 -7.90
C PRO A 385 -10.59 2.77 -8.62
N GLN A 386 -10.60 3.74 -9.54
CA GLN A 386 -11.63 3.94 -10.55
C GLN A 386 -10.97 4.35 -11.86
N PRO A 387 -11.63 4.17 -13.01
CA PRO A 387 -11.06 4.62 -14.28
C PRO A 387 -10.69 6.10 -14.22
N GLY A 388 -9.38 6.42 -14.34
CA GLY A 388 -8.96 7.79 -14.12
C GLY A 388 -7.47 7.98 -13.90
N VAL A 389 -7.13 9.08 -13.25
CA VAL A 389 -5.75 9.50 -12.95
C VAL A 389 -5.57 9.62 -11.45
N THR A 390 -4.55 8.96 -10.90
CA THR A 390 -4.21 9.03 -9.48
C THR A 390 -2.93 9.81 -9.26
N LEU A 391 -2.97 10.74 -8.31
CA LEU A 391 -1.84 11.54 -7.86
C LEU A 391 -1.58 11.24 -6.38
N ALA A 392 -0.34 10.90 -6.04
CA ALA A 392 0.08 10.61 -4.68
C ALA A 392 1.33 11.40 -4.29
N LEU A 393 1.28 12.12 -3.17
CA LEU A 393 2.37 12.93 -2.63
C LEU A 393 2.41 12.84 -1.10
N ASP A 394 3.62 13.01 -0.58
CA ASP A 394 3.87 13.10 0.86
C ASP A 394 4.02 14.56 1.29
N PHE A 395 3.42 14.93 2.41
CA PHE A 395 3.49 16.30 2.95
C PHE A 395 3.90 16.27 4.41
N GLN A 396 4.91 17.04 4.78
CA GLN A 396 5.25 17.25 6.18
C GLN A 396 4.02 17.74 6.96
N ASN A 397 3.82 17.20 8.16
CA ASN A 397 2.80 17.72 9.05
C ASN A 397 3.22 19.08 9.62
N LYS A 398 2.61 20.14 9.13
CA LYS A 398 2.74 21.54 9.61
C LYS A 398 1.45 22.04 10.26
N GLY A 399 0.62 21.11 10.76
CA GLY A 399 -0.64 21.43 11.41
C GLY A 399 -1.60 22.20 10.50
N PRO A 400 -2.12 23.35 10.94
CA PRO A 400 -3.14 24.10 10.20
C PRO A 400 -2.76 24.48 8.76
N ALA A 401 -1.47 24.69 8.47
CA ALA A 401 -1.02 25.03 7.12
C ALA A 401 -1.23 23.87 6.15
N THR A 402 -0.85 22.64 6.56
CA THR A 402 -1.06 21.42 5.77
C THR A 402 -2.56 21.14 5.60
N HIS A 403 -3.36 21.33 6.66
CA HIS A 403 -4.81 21.10 6.59
C HIS A 403 -5.50 22.10 5.63
N ARG A 404 -5.12 23.38 5.62
CA ARG A 404 -5.65 24.34 4.65
C ARG A 404 -5.34 23.98 3.20
N LEU A 405 -4.12 23.48 2.93
CA LEU A 405 -3.79 22.98 1.60
C LEU A 405 -4.71 21.82 1.24
N PHE A 406 -4.82 20.84 2.13
CA PHE A 406 -5.65 19.64 1.88
C PHE A 406 -7.12 19.97 1.67
N SER A 407 -7.69 20.94 2.42
CA SER A 407 -9.07 21.37 2.18
C SER A 407 -9.29 21.89 0.76
N ARG A 408 -8.31 22.61 0.19
CA ARG A 408 -8.38 23.04 -1.23
C ARG A 408 -8.26 21.86 -2.20
N LEU A 409 -7.35 20.91 -1.91
CA LEU A 409 -7.22 19.70 -2.74
C LEU A 409 -8.48 18.85 -2.68
N ASP A 410 -9.11 18.74 -1.51
CA ASP A 410 -10.37 18.00 -1.32
C ASP A 410 -11.52 18.61 -2.16
N SER A 411 -11.62 19.95 -2.19
CA SER A 411 -12.62 20.61 -3.03
C SER A 411 -12.43 20.27 -4.51
N ILE A 412 -11.18 20.29 -5.00
CA ILE A 412 -10.88 19.90 -6.39
C ILE A 412 -11.25 18.45 -6.66
N VAL A 413 -10.92 17.53 -5.72
CA VAL A 413 -11.25 16.10 -5.87
C VAL A 413 -12.76 15.88 -5.85
N ALA A 414 -13.50 16.56 -4.96
CA ALA A 414 -14.96 16.50 -4.87
C ALA A 414 -15.62 17.02 -6.15
N GLU A 415 -15.24 18.21 -6.62
CA GLU A 415 -15.75 18.82 -7.86
C GLU A 415 -15.48 17.93 -9.09
N ALA A 416 -14.36 17.24 -9.11
CA ALA A 416 -13.99 16.30 -10.17
C ALA A 416 -14.73 14.94 -10.09
N GLY A 417 -15.54 14.67 -9.06
CA GLY A 417 -16.14 13.35 -8.84
C GLY A 417 -15.10 12.28 -8.50
N GLY A 418 -14.02 12.68 -7.87
CA GLY A 418 -12.92 11.81 -7.45
C GLY A 418 -13.09 11.27 -6.03
N ARG A 419 -12.07 10.54 -5.56
CA ARG A 419 -12.02 10.01 -4.18
C ARG A 419 -10.61 9.98 -3.63
N ILE A 420 -10.48 9.93 -2.32
CA ILE A 420 -9.21 9.83 -1.58
C ILE A 420 -9.03 8.38 -1.12
N TYR A 421 -7.79 7.88 -1.16
CA TYR A 421 -7.47 6.51 -0.74
C TYR A 421 -7.44 6.37 0.79
N PRO A 422 -8.38 5.61 1.41
CA PRO A 422 -8.48 5.51 2.88
C PRO A 422 -7.23 4.94 3.55
N ALA A 423 -6.54 3.98 2.91
CA ALA A 423 -5.30 3.38 3.46
C ALA A 423 -4.16 4.40 3.63
N LYS A 424 -4.25 5.56 2.98
CA LYS A 424 -3.25 6.63 3.01
C LYS A 424 -3.73 7.83 3.81
N ASP A 425 -5.03 7.95 4.02
CA ASP A 425 -5.65 9.10 4.66
C ASP A 425 -5.58 9.05 6.19
N ALA A 426 -5.55 10.24 6.81
CA ALA A 426 -5.64 10.42 8.25
C ALA A 426 -6.61 11.54 8.65
N ARG A 427 -7.32 12.16 7.68
CA ARG A 427 -8.06 13.40 7.98
C ARG A 427 -9.20 13.75 7.01
N MET A 428 -9.43 13.04 5.90
CA MET A 428 -10.50 13.42 4.96
C MET A 428 -11.85 13.58 5.68
N PRO A 429 -12.67 14.54 5.30
CA PRO A 429 -14.01 14.72 5.88
C PRO A 429 -14.92 13.53 5.54
N ARG A 430 -15.81 13.17 6.47
CA ARG A 430 -16.81 12.11 6.29
C ARG A 430 -17.63 12.32 5.03
N ALA A 431 -18.10 13.53 4.77
CA ALA A 431 -18.90 13.83 3.57
C ALA A 431 -18.17 13.52 2.26
N LEU A 432 -16.85 13.77 2.19
CA LEU A 432 -16.04 13.42 1.02
C LEU A 432 -15.87 11.91 0.87
N PHE A 433 -15.74 11.19 1.99
CA PHE A 433 -15.70 9.73 2.00
C PHE A 433 -17.03 9.14 1.51
N GLU A 434 -18.16 9.59 2.07
CA GLU A 434 -19.49 9.13 1.68
C GLU A 434 -19.78 9.38 0.19
N ALA A 435 -19.43 10.56 -0.32
CA ALA A 435 -19.58 10.89 -1.76
C ALA A 435 -18.69 10.02 -2.66
N GLY A 436 -17.46 9.72 -2.22
CA GLY A 436 -16.49 8.95 -3.00
C GLY A 436 -16.74 7.43 -3.00
N TYR A 437 -17.52 6.91 -2.04
CA TYR A 437 -17.72 5.46 -1.85
C TYR A 437 -19.22 5.12 -1.78
N PRO A 438 -19.92 5.08 -2.91
CA PRO A 438 -21.38 4.92 -2.95
C PRO A 438 -21.88 3.59 -2.39
N ALA A 439 -21.05 2.54 -2.37
CA ALA A 439 -21.41 1.25 -1.77
C ALA A 439 -21.26 1.21 -0.24
N LEU A 440 -20.93 2.34 0.42
CA LEU A 440 -20.71 2.40 1.86
C LEU A 440 -21.94 1.88 2.64
N THR A 441 -23.15 2.25 2.26
CA THR A 441 -24.37 1.79 2.95
C THR A 441 -24.50 0.27 2.91
N LYS A 442 -24.24 -0.35 1.75
CA LYS A 442 -24.20 -1.81 1.61
C LYS A 442 -23.07 -2.43 2.45
N PHE A 443 -21.88 -1.84 2.41
CA PHE A 443 -20.72 -2.29 3.17
C PHE A 443 -20.99 -2.33 4.70
N LEU A 444 -21.68 -1.34 5.25
CA LEU A 444 -21.96 -1.25 6.69
C LEU A 444 -22.73 -2.47 7.23
N SER A 445 -23.52 -3.18 6.41
CA SER A 445 -24.20 -4.41 6.83
C SER A 445 -23.26 -5.62 7.02
N TYR A 446 -22.04 -5.56 6.49
CA TYR A 446 -20.99 -6.59 6.63
C TYR A 446 -19.95 -6.23 7.69
N ARG A 447 -20.03 -5.04 8.26
CA ARG A 447 -19.09 -4.60 9.30
C ARG A 447 -19.22 -5.50 10.53
N ASP A 448 -18.09 -5.89 11.10
CA ASP A 448 -18.03 -6.60 12.38
C ASP A 448 -18.13 -5.60 13.52
N PRO A 449 -19.16 -5.72 14.41
CA PRO A 449 -19.34 -4.78 15.53
C PRO A 449 -18.17 -4.75 16.51
N GLY A 450 -17.43 -5.84 16.65
CA GLY A 450 -16.26 -5.93 17.51
C GLY A 450 -14.98 -5.37 16.88
N VAL A 451 -15.05 -4.90 15.61
CA VAL A 451 -13.90 -4.33 14.91
C VAL A 451 -14.02 -2.81 14.80
N SER A 452 -12.98 -2.09 15.25
CA SER A 452 -12.94 -0.62 15.23
C SER A 452 -11.52 -0.13 14.99
N SER A 453 -11.39 0.92 14.18
CA SER A 453 -10.17 1.69 13.98
C SER A 453 -10.44 3.18 14.18
N ALA A 454 -9.38 3.98 14.33
CA ALA A 454 -9.55 5.43 14.40
C ALA A 454 -10.18 5.98 13.11
N LEU A 455 -9.84 5.42 11.95
CA LEU A 455 -10.46 5.76 10.67
C LEU A 455 -11.97 5.44 10.68
N SER A 456 -12.35 4.23 11.11
CA SER A 456 -13.77 3.84 11.07
C SER A 456 -14.63 4.73 11.97
N ARG A 457 -14.14 5.08 13.17
CA ARG A 457 -14.83 6.02 14.05
C ARG A 457 -14.99 7.41 13.42
N ARG A 458 -13.95 7.89 12.74
CA ARG A 458 -13.95 9.21 12.08
C ARG A 458 -14.90 9.27 10.88
N LEU A 459 -14.92 8.23 10.05
CA LEU A 459 -15.62 8.24 8.74
C LEU A 459 -16.97 7.55 8.75
N MET A 460 -17.18 6.55 9.62
CA MET A 460 -18.38 5.71 9.59
C MET A 460 -19.21 5.79 10.89
N GLY A 461 -18.62 6.35 11.93
CA GLY A 461 -19.19 6.27 13.29
C GLY A 461 -18.89 4.91 13.96
N ASN A 462 -19.40 4.75 15.17
CA ASN A 462 -19.24 3.52 15.96
C ASN A 462 -20.22 2.45 15.50
#